data_c0a3c2903aac6539da4f9a9175fda86a
#
_entry.id   c0a3c2903aac6539da4f9a9175fda86a
#
_cell.length_a   1.000
_cell.length_b   1.000
_cell.length_c   1.000
_cell.angle_alpha   90.00
_cell.angle_beta   90.00
_cell.angle_gamma   90.00
#
_symmetry.space_group_name_H-M   'P 1'
#
loop_
_entity.id
_entity.type
_entity.pdbx_description
1 polymer ?
#
loop_
_entity_poly.entity_id
_entity_poly.type
_entity_poly.pdbx_seq_one_letter_code
_entity_poly.pdbx_strand_id
1 'polypeptide(L)'
;ESKIEVIYNWVDETAIIPIPRNENPLFAEFGLDQNKFYVVYAGNLGSAQNIDILLEAANLLHDNSDIQFLVFGAEKQAEPYITKAKHMQLSNLKFLPLQPYEKVSCVYSLGDVAVVSCKQGFGDIAMPSKTWSIMSAGTAVLASFDRGTDMQYIIEKNRLGVFTEAENIQEFVKAVHILYSNPEECVQMGKRGRCYILEHLTREVGTRKYIGVF
;
A
#
# COMPACT_ATOMS: atom_id res chain seq x y z
N GLU A 1 -19.41 3.87 -30.97
CA GLU A 1 -18.34 4.69 -30.38
C GLU A 1 -18.71 5.02 -28.93
N SER A 2 -17.82 4.73 -27.99
CA SER A 2 -18.01 5.09 -26.57
C SER A 2 -17.96 6.61 -26.44
N LYS A 3 -18.97 7.21 -25.82
CA LYS A 3 -18.99 8.65 -25.47
C LYS A 3 -18.30 8.94 -24.14
N ILE A 4 -17.71 7.92 -23.52
CA ILE A 4 -17.09 8.01 -22.20
C ILE A 4 -15.63 7.53 -22.32
N GLU A 5 -14.71 8.36 -21.87
CA GLU A 5 -13.30 8.00 -21.68
C GLU A 5 -12.94 8.09 -20.21
N VAL A 6 -12.27 7.06 -19.69
CA VAL A 6 -11.80 7.03 -18.30
C VAL A 6 -10.37 7.51 -18.23
N ILE A 7 -10.15 8.61 -17.53
CA ILE A 7 -8.83 9.16 -17.27
C ILE A 7 -8.58 9.12 -15.76
N TYR A 8 -7.69 8.23 -15.34
CA TYR A 8 -7.29 8.17 -13.92
C TYR A 8 -6.55 9.44 -13.51
N ASN A 9 -6.73 9.81 -12.24
CA ASN A 9 -5.88 10.84 -11.62
C ASN A 9 -4.41 10.38 -11.65
N TRP A 10 -3.51 11.34 -11.70
CA TRP A 10 -2.06 11.10 -11.70
C TRP A 10 -1.45 11.33 -10.32
N VAL A 11 -0.20 10.93 -10.17
CA VAL A 11 0.64 11.21 -9.00
C VAL A 11 1.73 12.22 -9.38
N ASP A 12 2.25 12.94 -8.41
CA ASP A 12 3.49 13.71 -8.57
C ASP A 12 4.68 12.75 -8.49
N GLU A 13 5.09 12.23 -9.64
CA GLU A 13 6.16 11.26 -9.79
C GLU A 13 7.55 11.83 -9.50
N THR A 14 7.65 13.15 -9.40
CA THR A 14 8.91 13.84 -9.05
C THR A 14 9.03 14.07 -7.55
N ALA A 15 7.91 14.24 -6.86
CA ALA A 15 7.86 14.38 -5.39
C ALA A 15 7.86 13.01 -4.70
N ILE A 16 7.23 11.98 -5.30
CA ILE A 16 7.18 10.64 -4.73
C ILE A 16 8.11 9.72 -5.53
N ILE A 17 9.25 9.40 -4.94
CA ILE A 17 10.34 8.62 -5.55
C ILE A 17 10.75 7.45 -4.64
N PRO A 18 11.35 6.39 -5.19
CA PRO A 18 11.95 5.32 -4.40
C PRO A 18 13.10 5.86 -3.52
N ILE A 19 13.10 5.48 -2.25
CA ILE A 19 14.18 5.79 -1.30
C ILE A 19 14.88 4.47 -0.92
N PRO A 20 16.18 4.32 -1.13
CA PRO A 20 16.93 3.15 -0.70
C PRO A 20 16.79 2.92 0.80
N ARG A 21 16.64 1.65 1.21
CA ARG A 21 16.40 1.28 2.62
C ARG A 21 17.45 1.87 3.57
N ASN A 22 18.72 1.81 3.20
CA ASN A 22 19.84 2.34 3.97
C ASN A 22 19.91 3.88 4.03
N GLU A 23 19.17 4.57 3.16
CA GLU A 23 19.08 6.02 3.10
C GLU A 23 17.76 6.56 3.69
N ASN A 24 16.83 5.67 4.04
CA ASN A 24 15.54 6.06 4.56
C ASN A 24 15.62 6.47 6.05
N PRO A 25 15.46 7.76 6.38
CA PRO A 25 15.65 8.27 7.73
C PRO A 25 14.62 7.73 8.73
N LEU A 26 13.47 7.26 8.26
CA LEU A 26 12.40 6.80 9.15
C LEU A 26 12.76 5.50 9.87
N PHE A 27 13.73 4.70 9.37
CA PHE A 27 14.24 3.56 10.13
C PHE A 27 14.86 3.99 11.45
N ALA A 28 15.69 5.02 11.43
CA ALA A 28 16.31 5.56 12.63
C ALA A 28 15.28 6.33 13.49
N GLU A 29 14.43 7.15 12.86
CA GLU A 29 13.43 7.97 13.54
C GLU A 29 12.46 7.12 14.39
N PHE A 30 12.06 5.94 13.90
CA PHE A 30 11.11 5.06 14.59
C PHE A 30 11.75 3.82 15.24
N GLY A 31 13.06 3.73 15.25
CA GLY A 31 13.80 2.59 15.83
C GLY A 31 13.42 1.27 15.16
N LEU A 32 13.40 1.24 13.83
CA LEU A 32 13.05 0.08 13.03
C LEU A 32 14.30 -0.71 12.61
N ASP A 33 14.21 -2.04 12.67
CA ASP A 33 15.28 -2.92 12.23
C ASP A 33 15.23 -3.10 10.72
N GLN A 34 16.29 -2.71 10.01
CA GLN A 34 16.36 -2.81 8.55
C GLN A 34 16.38 -4.25 8.01
N ASN A 35 16.56 -5.26 8.88
CA ASN A 35 16.55 -6.67 8.49
C ASN A 35 15.15 -7.32 8.53
N LYS A 36 14.13 -6.58 8.99
CA LYS A 36 12.75 -7.09 9.06
C LYS A 36 12.01 -6.85 7.74
N PHE A 37 11.01 -7.70 7.50
CA PHE A 37 10.06 -7.54 6.41
C PHE A 37 8.89 -6.65 6.88
N TYR A 38 8.66 -5.55 6.18
CA TYR A 38 7.65 -4.58 6.56
C TYR A 38 6.45 -4.58 5.63
N VAL A 39 5.26 -4.78 6.21
CA VAL A 39 3.96 -4.56 5.58
C VAL A 39 3.46 -3.19 6.03
N VAL A 40 3.44 -2.22 5.11
CA VAL A 40 3.13 -0.82 5.43
C VAL A 40 1.73 -0.44 4.97
N TYR A 41 0.97 0.20 5.84
CA TYR A 41 -0.24 0.92 5.49
C TYR A 41 -0.07 2.39 5.86
N ALA A 42 -0.47 3.31 4.97
CA ALA A 42 -0.47 4.74 5.29
C ALA A 42 -1.71 5.45 4.74
N GLY A 43 -2.28 6.32 5.55
CA GLY A 43 -3.39 7.19 5.15
C GLY A 43 -4.56 7.21 6.12
N ASN A 44 -5.75 7.51 5.57
CA ASN A 44 -6.98 7.55 6.33
C ASN A 44 -7.32 6.18 6.93
N LEU A 45 -7.71 6.15 8.22
CA LEU A 45 -8.15 4.96 8.95
C LEU A 45 -9.68 4.96 9.12
N GLY A 46 -10.40 5.50 8.13
CA GLY A 46 -11.86 5.58 8.15
C GLY A 46 -12.57 4.24 7.97
N SER A 47 -13.89 4.26 8.10
CA SER A 47 -14.71 3.04 8.12
C SER A 47 -14.73 2.25 6.82
N ALA A 48 -14.42 2.87 5.68
CA ALA A 48 -14.35 2.18 4.38
C ALA A 48 -13.03 1.42 4.19
N GLN A 49 -11.98 1.79 4.94
CA GLN A 49 -10.70 1.09 4.91
C GLN A 49 -10.73 -0.07 5.91
N ASN A 50 -10.46 -1.26 5.42
CA ASN A 50 -10.41 -2.44 6.29
C ASN A 50 -9.07 -2.51 7.04
N ILE A 51 -8.93 -1.73 8.13
CA ILE A 51 -7.72 -1.77 8.97
C ILE A 51 -7.67 -3.03 9.83
N ASP A 52 -8.82 -3.59 10.16
CA ASP A 52 -8.91 -4.82 10.95
C ASP A 52 -8.17 -5.98 10.32
N ILE A 53 -8.10 -6.07 8.99
CA ILE A 53 -7.37 -7.12 8.29
C ILE A 53 -5.87 -7.11 8.64
N LEU A 54 -5.30 -5.93 8.92
CA LEU A 54 -3.89 -5.80 9.34
C LEU A 54 -3.68 -6.33 10.76
N LEU A 55 -4.63 -6.06 11.68
CA LEU A 55 -4.57 -6.57 13.04
C LEU A 55 -4.72 -8.09 13.07
N GLU A 56 -5.67 -8.61 12.31
CA GLU A 56 -5.91 -10.06 12.18
C GLU A 56 -4.72 -10.77 11.55
N ALA A 57 -4.14 -10.19 10.49
CA ALA A 57 -2.94 -10.73 9.86
C ALA A 57 -1.73 -10.69 10.82
N ALA A 58 -1.52 -9.59 11.53
CA ALA A 58 -0.47 -9.49 12.54
C ALA A 58 -0.63 -10.56 13.64
N ASN A 59 -1.87 -10.82 14.07
CA ASN A 59 -2.17 -11.87 15.04
C ASN A 59 -1.86 -13.27 14.50
N LEU A 60 -2.24 -13.56 13.27
CA LEU A 60 -1.99 -14.88 12.64
C LEU A 60 -0.51 -15.10 12.29
N LEU A 61 0.27 -14.04 12.18
CA LEU A 61 1.68 -14.06 11.82
C LEU A 61 2.62 -13.74 12.99
N HIS A 62 2.09 -13.69 14.24
CA HIS A 62 2.86 -13.25 15.41
C HIS A 62 4.05 -14.15 15.75
N ASP A 63 4.02 -15.44 15.38
CA ASP A 63 5.11 -16.38 15.59
C ASP A 63 6.34 -16.09 14.69
N ASN A 64 6.14 -15.34 13.60
CA ASN A 64 7.25 -14.92 12.74
C ASN A 64 7.68 -13.49 13.08
N SER A 65 8.69 -13.38 13.94
CA SER A 65 9.20 -12.08 14.40
C SER A 65 9.82 -11.22 13.29
N ASP A 66 10.06 -11.76 12.09
CA ASP A 66 10.64 -11.03 10.97
C ASP A 66 9.59 -10.24 10.18
N ILE A 67 8.31 -10.62 10.28
CA ILE A 67 7.22 -9.91 9.63
C ILE A 67 6.66 -8.85 10.59
N GLN A 68 6.76 -7.58 10.17
CA GLN A 68 6.32 -6.44 10.96
C GLN A 68 5.29 -5.61 10.19
N PHE A 69 4.26 -5.14 10.89
CA PHE A 69 3.21 -4.29 10.33
C PHE A 69 3.39 -2.85 10.83
N LEU A 70 3.37 -1.89 9.91
CA LEU A 70 3.43 -0.47 10.22
C LEU A 70 2.16 0.22 9.70
N VAL A 71 1.44 0.90 10.58
CA VAL A 71 0.22 1.63 10.24
C VAL A 71 0.42 3.11 10.53
N PHE A 72 0.55 3.91 9.49
CA PHE A 72 0.62 5.37 9.58
C PHE A 72 -0.76 5.98 9.44
N GLY A 73 -1.20 6.70 10.44
CA GLY A 73 -2.53 7.33 10.45
C GLY A 73 -2.65 8.47 11.46
N ALA A 74 -3.74 9.23 11.34
CA ALA A 74 -4.05 10.27 12.31
C ALA A 74 -4.37 9.65 13.68
N GLU A 75 -3.80 10.20 14.76
CA GLU A 75 -3.88 9.67 16.11
C GLU A 75 -5.31 9.34 16.57
N LYS A 76 -6.24 10.30 16.40
CA LYS A 76 -7.65 10.09 16.76
C LYS A 76 -8.33 8.94 16.03
N GLN A 77 -7.94 8.69 14.78
CA GLN A 77 -8.49 7.58 13.99
C GLN A 77 -7.81 6.25 14.35
N ALA A 78 -6.56 6.28 14.79
CA ALA A 78 -5.80 5.11 15.18
C ALA A 78 -6.18 4.57 16.57
N GLU A 79 -6.68 5.41 17.48
CA GLU A 79 -6.95 5.08 18.88
C GLU A 79 -7.78 3.79 19.08
N PRO A 80 -8.90 3.57 18.37
CA PRO A 80 -9.66 2.32 18.49
C PRO A 80 -8.86 1.08 18.11
N TYR A 81 -8.05 1.20 17.04
CA TYR A 81 -7.21 0.11 16.54
C TYR A 81 -6.01 -0.16 17.45
N ILE A 82 -5.40 0.89 18.03
CA ILE A 82 -4.35 0.76 19.04
C ILE A 82 -4.88 0.02 20.27
N THR A 83 -6.07 0.35 20.72
CA THR A 83 -6.72 -0.33 21.86
C THR A 83 -6.95 -1.81 21.53
N LYS A 84 -7.49 -2.12 20.34
CA LYS A 84 -7.70 -3.49 19.87
C LYS A 84 -6.38 -4.26 19.78
N ALA A 85 -5.33 -3.67 19.21
CA ALA A 85 -4.00 -4.28 19.09
C ALA A 85 -3.38 -4.61 20.47
N LYS A 86 -3.56 -3.72 21.47
CA LYS A 86 -3.14 -3.97 22.86
C LYS A 86 -3.90 -5.15 23.49
N HIS A 87 -5.22 -5.22 23.30
CA HIS A 87 -6.01 -6.36 23.78
C HIS A 87 -5.60 -7.68 23.13
N MET A 88 -5.21 -7.66 21.87
CA MET A 88 -4.68 -8.81 21.14
C MET A 88 -3.21 -9.11 21.45
N GLN A 89 -2.53 -8.27 22.24
CA GLN A 89 -1.10 -8.38 22.59
C GLN A 89 -0.15 -8.44 21.37
N LEU A 90 -0.46 -7.70 20.30
CA LEU A 90 0.33 -7.68 19.08
C LEU A 90 1.66 -6.97 19.29
N SER A 91 2.77 -7.69 19.22
CA SER A 91 4.13 -7.15 19.31
C SER A 91 4.74 -6.81 17.94
N ASN A 92 4.18 -7.39 16.88
CA ASN A 92 4.64 -7.25 15.49
C ASN A 92 3.84 -6.19 14.69
N LEU A 93 3.07 -5.32 15.37
CA LEU A 93 2.32 -4.23 14.74
C LEU A 93 2.57 -2.93 15.48
N LYS A 94 2.94 -1.87 14.75
CA LYS A 94 3.15 -0.53 15.30
C LYS A 94 2.25 0.48 14.59
N PHE A 95 1.57 1.33 15.38
CA PHE A 95 0.90 2.53 14.90
C PHE A 95 1.87 3.71 14.99
N LEU A 96 2.01 4.43 13.89
CA LEU A 96 2.94 5.56 13.76
C LEU A 96 2.16 6.81 13.31
N PRO A 97 2.62 8.00 13.68
CA PRO A 97 1.94 9.24 13.32
C PRO A 97 1.90 9.42 11.80
N LEU A 98 0.78 9.97 11.31
CA LEU A 98 0.66 10.35 9.91
C LEU A 98 1.79 11.32 9.56
N GLN A 99 2.51 11.01 8.50
CA GLN A 99 3.63 11.83 8.05
C GLN A 99 3.17 12.92 7.08
N PRO A 100 3.86 14.07 7.02
CA PRO A 100 3.60 15.10 6.04
C PRO A 100 3.90 14.59 4.61
N TYR A 101 3.35 15.30 3.61
CA TYR A 101 3.44 14.88 2.21
C TYR A 101 4.89 14.70 1.72
N GLU A 102 5.80 15.53 2.19
CA GLU A 102 7.23 15.49 1.85
C GLU A 102 7.92 14.20 2.29
N LYS A 103 7.37 13.50 3.29
CA LYS A 103 7.88 12.22 3.77
C LYS A 103 7.16 10.99 3.17
N VAL A 104 6.20 11.16 2.25
CA VAL A 104 5.43 10.04 1.68
C VAL A 104 6.34 9.04 0.96
N SER A 105 7.36 9.50 0.25
CA SER A 105 8.40 8.65 -0.34
C SER A 105 9.04 7.74 0.72
N CYS A 106 9.48 8.32 1.83
CA CYS A 106 10.11 7.58 2.92
C CYS A 106 9.13 6.58 3.55
N VAL A 107 7.85 6.98 3.75
CA VAL A 107 6.84 6.10 4.35
C VAL A 107 6.62 4.83 3.54
N TYR A 108 6.38 4.95 2.23
CA TYR A 108 6.14 3.77 1.40
C TYR A 108 7.42 2.97 1.15
N SER A 109 8.58 3.64 1.06
CA SER A 109 9.87 2.96 0.92
C SER A 109 10.38 2.28 2.22
N LEU A 110 9.67 2.38 3.35
CA LEU A 110 9.91 1.51 4.51
C LEU A 110 9.47 0.08 4.24
N GLY A 111 8.39 -0.07 3.45
CA GLY A 111 7.75 -1.35 3.21
C GLY A 111 8.46 -2.18 2.14
N ASP A 112 8.57 -3.48 2.39
CA ASP A 112 8.77 -4.45 1.32
C ASP A 112 7.52 -4.55 0.47
N VAL A 113 6.36 -4.37 1.13
CA VAL A 113 5.04 -4.22 0.50
C VAL A 113 4.23 -3.13 1.19
N ALA A 114 3.36 -2.46 0.42
CA ALA A 114 2.42 -1.49 0.97
C ALA A 114 0.97 -1.88 0.65
N VAL A 115 0.09 -1.70 1.64
CA VAL A 115 -1.28 -2.21 1.61
C VAL A 115 -2.26 -1.17 1.12
N VAL A 116 -3.13 -1.58 0.21
CA VAL A 116 -4.37 -0.88 -0.16
C VAL A 116 -5.54 -1.79 0.19
N SER A 117 -6.36 -1.37 1.13
CA SER A 117 -7.50 -2.18 1.59
C SER A 117 -8.79 -1.39 1.54
N CYS A 118 -9.89 -2.08 1.28
CA CYS A 118 -11.25 -1.60 1.49
C CYS A 118 -12.11 -2.70 2.13
N LYS A 119 -13.23 -2.30 2.70
CA LYS A 119 -14.29 -3.23 3.07
C LYS A 119 -15.02 -3.68 1.82
N GLN A 120 -15.61 -4.87 1.89
CA GLN A 120 -16.41 -5.44 0.80
C GLN A 120 -17.54 -4.49 0.38
N GLY A 121 -17.73 -4.31 -0.92
CA GLY A 121 -18.73 -3.42 -1.50
C GLY A 121 -18.29 -1.96 -1.64
N PHE A 122 -17.05 -1.61 -1.28
CA PHE A 122 -16.52 -0.25 -1.43
C PHE A 122 -15.51 -0.11 -2.60
N GLY A 123 -15.13 -1.21 -3.24
CA GLY A 123 -14.11 -1.22 -4.28
C GLY A 123 -14.47 -0.47 -5.56
N ASP A 124 -15.76 -0.41 -5.91
CA ASP A 124 -16.22 0.26 -7.13
C ASP A 124 -16.45 1.78 -6.98
N ILE A 125 -16.32 2.32 -5.76
CA ILE A 125 -16.60 3.73 -5.50
C ILE A 125 -15.52 4.63 -6.09
N ALA A 126 -14.24 4.26 -5.94
CA ALA A 126 -13.12 5.02 -6.49
C ALA A 126 -11.83 4.20 -6.50
N MET A 127 -10.97 4.47 -7.49
CA MET A 127 -9.59 3.98 -7.46
C MET A 127 -8.81 4.74 -6.37
N PRO A 128 -8.25 4.08 -5.34
CA PRO A 128 -7.54 4.75 -4.27
C PRO A 128 -6.23 5.37 -4.77
N SER A 129 -6.10 6.70 -4.65
CA SER A 129 -4.90 7.44 -5.08
C SER A 129 -3.60 6.99 -4.39
N LYS A 130 -3.70 6.42 -3.17
CA LYS A 130 -2.54 5.85 -2.48
C LYS A 130 -1.85 4.73 -3.28
N THR A 131 -2.58 4.01 -4.13
CA THR A 131 -2.02 2.99 -5.02
C THR A 131 -0.94 3.59 -5.91
N TRP A 132 -1.22 4.75 -6.50
CA TRP A 132 -0.27 5.45 -7.35
C TRP A 132 0.95 5.95 -6.57
N SER A 133 0.75 6.40 -5.33
CA SER A 133 1.85 6.82 -4.46
C SER A 133 2.77 5.65 -4.06
N ILE A 134 2.19 4.49 -3.74
CA ILE A 134 2.94 3.25 -3.46
C ILE A 134 3.79 2.85 -4.65
N MET A 135 3.16 2.78 -5.83
CA MET A 135 3.84 2.42 -7.08
C MET A 135 4.91 3.45 -7.46
N SER A 136 4.64 4.75 -7.23
CA SER A 136 5.61 5.82 -7.47
C SER A 136 6.83 5.71 -6.56
N ALA A 137 6.64 5.31 -5.31
CA ALA A 137 7.73 5.02 -4.37
C ALA A 137 8.49 3.71 -4.68
N GLY A 138 8.10 2.98 -5.73
CA GLY A 138 8.76 1.74 -6.11
C GLY A 138 8.51 0.57 -5.16
N THR A 139 7.41 0.60 -4.41
CA THR A 139 7.03 -0.43 -3.46
C THR A 139 5.98 -1.36 -4.06
N ALA A 140 6.05 -2.66 -3.76
CA ALA A 140 5.06 -3.64 -4.21
C ALA A 140 3.70 -3.37 -3.55
N VAL A 141 2.60 -3.56 -4.30
CA VAL A 141 1.24 -3.37 -3.80
C VAL A 141 0.68 -4.68 -3.25
N LEU A 142 0.18 -4.68 -2.02
CA LEU A 142 -0.69 -5.73 -1.50
C LEU A 142 -2.12 -5.17 -1.41
N ALA A 143 -2.97 -5.55 -2.35
CA ALA A 143 -4.35 -5.11 -2.38
C ALA A 143 -5.28 -6.10 -1.69
N SER A 144 -6.14 -5.60 -0.78
CA SER A 144 -7.30 -6.34 -0.26
C SER A 144 -8.55 -5.57 -0.67
N PHE A 145 -9.15 -5.99 -1.78
CA PHE A 145 -10.13 -5.18 -2.50
C PHE A 145 -11.23 -6.04 -3.13
N ASP A 146 -12.34 -5.42 -3.61
CA ASP A 146 -13.40 -6.16 -4.29
C ASP A 146 -12.91 -6.73 -5.63
N ARG A 147 -13.35 -7.96 -5.97
CA ARG A 147 -13.05 -8.60 -7.23
C ARG A 147 -13.75 -7.90 -8.40
N GLY A 148 -13.19 -8.00 -9.59
CA GLY A 148 -13.73 -7.41 -10.82
C GLY A 148 -13.49 -5.91 -10.97
N THR A 149 -12.74 -5.30 -10.03
CA THR A 149 -12.40 -3.88 -10.07
C THR A 149 -11.19 -3.58 -10.95
N ASP A 150 -11.06 -2.33 -11.39
CA ASP A 150 -9.88 -1.85 -12.10
C ASP A 150 -8.58 -2.05 -11.29
N MET A 151 -8.69 -2.00 -9.95
CA MET A 151 -7.56 -2.29 -9.05
C MET A 151 -7.00 -3.69 -9.29
N GLN A 152 -7.88 -4.71 -9.28
CA GLN A 152 -7.47 -6.09 -9.55
C GLN A 152 -6.82 -6.20 -10.93
N TYR A 153 -7.51 -5.70 -11.96
CA TYR A 153 -7.01 -5.79 -13.34
C TYR A 153 -5.62 -5.15 -13.51
N ILE A 154 -5.42 -3.95 -12.98
CA ILE A 154 -4.15 -3.22 -13.13
C ILE A 154 -3.03 -3.95 -12.40
N ILE A 155 -3.25 -4.41 -11.16
CA ILE A 155 -2.23 -5.09 -10.36
C ILE A 155 -1.84 -6.42 -10.98
N GLU A 156 -2.80 -7.26 -11.33
CA GLU A 156 -2.53 -8.61 -11.83
C GLU A 156 -1.94 -8.58 -13.24
N LYS A 157 -2.54 -7.83 -14.16
CA LYS A 157 -2.06 -7.73 -15.55
C LYS A 157 -0.61 -7.24 -15.65
N ASN A 158 -0.25 -6.27 -14.83
CA ASN A 158 1.07 -5.65 -14.89
C ASN A 158 2.05 -6.22 -13.84
N ARG A 159 1.62 -7.20 -13.02
CA ARG A 159 2.43 -7.82 -11.97
C ARG A 159 3.03 -6.79 -11.00
N LEU A 160 2.20 -5.89 -10.52
CA LEU A 160 2.61 -4.77 -9.67
C LEU A 160 2.58 -5.10 -8.17
N GLY A 161 2.08 -6.29 -7.85
CA GLY A 161 1.87 -6.75 -6.50
C GLY A 161 1.00 -7.99 -6.45
N VAL A 162 0.36 -8.20 -5.31
CA VAL A 162 -0.58 -9.30 -5.07
C VAL A 162 -1.96 -8.74 -4.76
N PHE A 163 -2.96 -9.31 -5.40
CA PHE A 163 -4.37 -9.01 -5.13
C PHE A 163 -4.98 -10.11 -4.26
N THR A 164 -5.77 -9.69 -3.27
CA THR A 164 -6.60 -10.56 -2.44
C THR A 164 -8.01 -9.99 -2.37
N GLU A 165 -9.00 -10.85 -2.19
CA GLU A 165 -10.38 -10.41 -2.02
C GLU A 165 -10.56 -9.60 -0.73
N ALA A 166 -11.41 -8.58 -0.78
CA ALA A 166 -11.76 -7.77 0.38
C ALA A 166 -12.21 -8.64 1.55
N GLU A 167 -11.71 -8.35 2.77
CA GLU A 167 -12.05 -9.06 4.02
C GLU A 167 -11.65 -10.55 4.06
N ASN A 168 -10.99 -11.08 3.02
CA ASN A 168 -10.50 -12.45 3.01
C ASN A 168 -9.14 -12.57 3.72
N ILE A 169 -9.18 -12.75 5.04
CA ILE A 169 -7.97 -12.84 5.87
C ILE A 169 -7.06 -14.00 5.46
N GLN A 170 -7.60 -15.13 5.02
CA GLN A 170 -6.80 -16.30 4.65
C GLN A 170 -5.99 -16.02 3.36
N GLU A 171 -6.61 -15.40 2.36
CA GLU A 171 -5.90 -14.95 1.16
C GLU A 171 -4.84 -13.89 1.51
N PHE A 172 -5.17 -12.94 2.38
CA PHE A 172 -4.26 -11.87 2.77
C PHE A 172 -3.01 -12.40 3.48
N VAL A 173 -3.17 -13.27 4.48
CA VAL A 173 -2.06 -13.91 5.21
C VAL A 173 -1.21 -14.75 4.27
N LYS A 174 -1.83 -15.53 3.39
CA LYS A 174 -1.12 -16.31 2.36
C LYS A 174 -0.31 -15.40 1.44
N ALA A 175 -0.86 -14.27 1.03
CA ALA A 175 -0.16 -13.29 0.20
C ALA A 175 1.05 -12.70 0.92
N VAL A 176 0.92 -12.34 2.21
CA VAL A 176 2.06 -11.87 3.01
C VAL A 176 3.16 -12.93 3.09
N HIS A 177 2.81 -14.20 3.31
CA HIS A 177 3.80 -15.28 3.33
C HIS A 177 4.52 -15.47 1.99
N ILE A 178 3.78 -15.41 0.88
CA ILE A 178 4.37 -15.50 -0.47
C ILE A 178 5.37 -14.37 -0.70
N LEU A 179 4.99 -13.15 -0.33
CA LEU A 179 5.82 -11.96 -0.51
C LEU A 179 7.06 -12.01 0.41
N TYR A 180 6.88 -12.38 1.68
CA TYR A 180 7.98 -12.59 2.62
C TYR A 180 8.99 -13.63 2.14
N SER A 181 8.51 -14.73 1.54
CA SER A 181 9.37 -15.80 1.01
C SER A 181 10.06 -15.43 -0.31
N ASN A 182 9.67 -14.32 -0.95
CA ASN A 182 10.19 -13.90 -2.26
C ASN A 182 10.54 -12.39 -2.28
N PRO A 183 11.49 -11.93 -1.45
CA PRO A 183 11.80 -10.49 -1.33
C PRO A 183 12.32 -9.88 -2.64
N GLU A 184 13.02 -10.66 -3.47
CA GLU A 184 13.48 -10.19 -4.78
C GLU A 184 12.30 -9.88 -5.71
N GLU A 185 11.23 -10.69 -5.67
CA GLU A 185 10.03 -10.43 -6.47
C GLU A 185 9.28 -9.19 -5.97
N CYS A 186 9.28 -8.91 -4.66
CA CYS A 186 8.74 -7.64 -4.14
C CYS A 186 9.47 -6.44 -4.77
N VAL A 187 10.79 -6.50 -4.86
CA VAL A 187 11.61 -5.45 -5.52
C VAL A 187 11.24 -5.33 -7.01
N GLN A 188 11.04 -6.44 -7.71
CA GLN A 188 10.66 -6.41 -9.13
C GLN A 188 9.23 -5.88 -9.32
N MET A 189 8.28 -6.24 -8.46
CA MET A 189 6.93 -5.67 -8.45
C MET A 189 6.97 -4.14 -8.27
N GLY A 190 7.75 -3.66 -7.30
CA GLY A 190 7.94 -2.23 -7.07
C GLY A 190 8.54 -1.49 -8.27
N LYS A 191 9.56 -2.07 -8.91
CA LYS A 191 10.15 -1.50 -10.14
C LYS A 191 9.14 -1.41 -11.28
N ARG A 192 8.37 -2.49 -11.51
CA ARG A 192 7.29 -2.48 -12.52
C ARG A 192 6.23 -1.41 -12.17
N GLY A 193 5.88 -1.28 -10.89
CA GLY A 193 4.97 -0.22 -10.42
C GLY A 193 5.49 1.18 -10.77
N ARG A 194 6.75 1.46 -10.49
CA ARG A 194 7.38 2.74 -10.85
C ARG A 194 7.37 2.98 -12.37
N CYS A 195 7.73 1.98 -13.18
CA CYS A 195 7.67 2.09 -14.64
C CYS A 195 6.24 2.40 -15.11
N TYR A 196 5.25 1.69 -14.58
CA TYR A 196 3.84 1.93 -14.91
C TYR A 196 3.41 3.38 -14.62
N ILE A 197 3.81 3.93 -13.47
CA ILE A 197 3.55 5.35 -13.14
C ILE A 197 4.15 6.27 -14.20
N LEU A 198 5.44 6.08 -14.52
CA LEU A 198 6.16 6.95 -15.46
C LEU A 198 5.56 6.89 -16.87
N GLU A 199 5.04 5.74 -17.28
CA GLU A 199 4.46 5.54 -18.61
C GLU A 199 3.00 6.00 -18.72
N HIS A 200 2.21 5.92 -17.64
CA HIS A 200 0.75 6.03 -17.72
C HIS A 200 0.10 7.09 -16.84
N LEU A 201 0.74 7.46 -15.71
CA LEU A 201 0.08 8.22 -14.64
C LEU A 201 0.90 9.41 -14.14
N THR A 202 1.79 9.96 -14.99
CA THR A 202 2.43 11.25 -14.72
C THR A 202 1.47 12.40 -14.99
N ARG A 203 1.77 13.57 -14.43
CA ARG A 203 1.03 14.79 -14.70
C ARG A 203 0.98 15.09 -16.20
N GLU A 204 2.10 14.91 -16.90
CA GLU A 204 2.19 15.17 -18.35
C GLU A 204 1.26 14.23 -19.13
N VAL A 205 1.30 12.93 -18.84
CA VAL A 205 0.46 11.92 -19.51
C VAL A 205 -1.02 12.20 -19.24
N GLY A 206 -1.40 12.47 -17.99
CA GLY A 206 -2.76 12.82 -17.63
C GLY A 206 -3.27 14.06 -18.36
N THR A 207 -2.50 15.14 -18.34
CA THR A 207 -2.85 16.39 -19.03
C THR A 207 -3.01 16.18 -20.54
N ARG A 208 -2.12 15.40 -21.17
CA ARG A 208 -2.23 15.07 -22.60
C ARG A 208 -3.51 14.32 -22.94
N LYS A 209 -3.92 13.35 -22.09
CA LYS A 209 -5.19 12.64 -22.27
C LYS A 209 -6.39 13.58 -22.18
N TYR A 210 -6.41 14.50 -21.21
CA TYR A 210 -7.48 15.50 -21.09
C TYR A 210 -7.57 16.40 -22.34
N ILE A 211 -6.43 16.89 -22.85
CA ILE A 211 -6.40 17.72 -24.07
C ILE A 211 -6.89 16.93 -25.30
N GLY A 212 -6.64 15.62 -25.34
CA GLY A 212 -7.09 14.75 -26.45
C GLY A 212 -8.58 14.47 -26.51
N VAL A 213 -9.32 14.79 -25.44
CA VAL A 213 -10.79 14.63 -25.37
C VAL A 213 -11.53 15.86 -25.93
N PHE A 214 -10.88 17.03 -25.95
CA PHE A 214 -11.44 18.28 -26.48
C PHE A 214 -10.93 18.59 -27.87
#